data_0708686d797d976539c2d3a25857bbc8
#
_entry.id   0708686d797d976539c2d3a25857bbc8
#
_cell.length_a   1.000
_cell.length_b   1.000
_cell.length_c   1.000
_cell.angle_alpha   90.00
_cell.angle_beta   90.00
_cell.angle_gamma   90.00
#
_symmetry.space_group_name_H-M   'P 1'
#
loop_
_entity.id
_entity.type
_entity.pdbx_description
1 polymer ?
#
loop_
_entity_poly.entity_id
_entity_poly.type
_entity_poly.pdbx_seq_one_letter_code
_entity_poly.pdbx_strand_id
1 'polypeptide(L)'
;YLHIIDIKRNALLTGSTSALPESDLPILIVEGATDVMAAASLGFVAVGRPSAKGGIAELIEMPLTGRTVIVLGENDAGAGAEGMEKAYLSLKDSIKDLSKLMPPTGIKDLRTWVQGGLTAEEFLSYAEANRQTEHRDPDMLPDDIAYNIAALFVSKNHTHNGVPALKSYGGKWYHWYNGRYRELDFDILRGQLYRFLESKKYIRPTKNGVEVSPYKATRAKVGDILDAFNAWAPVKESPPVWTGNDIEDRPKLSDLILFKNGMLDVGEYMKGNIVLHDPDPQLFSIDCIPYDYDPDAKSKLCETFLQDTFSGDEGSIELAKQWLGYNLVPDTSLEKMMLYTGRPRSGKSTLIDMMVNMLGKGRCCSTDFTSLASPFGCSSLVGKLAAVLGDSRAPKASHANAAMDVLLRIVGQDDVLINPKYVQAYTARLNTRFTIAMNDLPAFDDFASALATRMNILYFPNSVVGREDFSLKGRLVKEAREGRLVNIALEGLKHLRQKGKFATPERSVQVMVQFRELSSPLSVFVADCCDLTKDFLISGDTWTQASDVFAAWRGWCKSNGQSHGTSATFGRYLMQAVSFLMKRRIRVNGIRQYVYYGLKLNEQAQQLYLEKP
;
A
#
# COMPACT_ATOMS: atom_id res chain seq x y z
N TYR A 1 -33.18 -22.59 -28.47
CA TYR A 1 -34.04 -22.08 -27.40
C TYR A 1 -34.10 -23.12 -26.31
N LEU A 2 -33.93 -22.71 -25.04
CA LEU A 2 -34.17 -23.52 -23.86
C LEU A 2 -35.61 -23.33 -23.38
N HIS A 3 -36.18 -24.35 -22.82
CA HIS A 3 -37.52 -24.30 -22.24
C HIS A 3 -37.43 -24.31 -20.71
N ILE A 4 -38.03 -23.33 -20.03
CA ILE A 4 -38.06 -23.25 -18.57
C ILE A 4 -39.54 -23.01 -18.16
N ILE A 5 -39.99 -23.73 -17.16
CA ILE A 5 -41.32 -23.42 -16.55
C ILE A 5 -41.06 -22.68 -15.24
N ASP A 6 -41.63 -21.48 -15.14
CA ASP A 6 -41.78 -20.77 -13.88
C ASP A 6 -43.01 -21.28 -13.13
N ILE A 7 -42.81 -22.12 -12.15
CA ILE A 7 -43.85 -22.77 -11.38
C ILE A 7 -44.69 -21.74 -10.63
N LYS A 8 -44.11 -20.63 -10.16
CA LYS A 8 -44.83 -19.56 -9.44
C LYS A 8 -45.79 -18.77 -10.36
N ARG A 9 -45.45 -18.68 -11.65
CA ARG A 9 -46.25 -17.94 -12.66
C ARG A 9 -47.06 -18.85 -13.56
N ASN A 10 -46.93 -20.16 -13.42
CA ASN A 10 -47.58 -21.17 -14.26
C ASN A 10 -47.37 -20.93 -15.78
N ALA A 11 -46.16 -20.44 -16.15
CA ALA A 11 -45.80 -20.02 -17.49
C ALA A 11 -44.58 -20.78 -18.02
N LEU A 12 -44.66 -21.25 -19.25
CA LEU A 12 -43.55 -21.80 -19.99
C LEU A 12 -42.73 -20.64 -20.60
N LEU A 13 -41.52 -20.48 -20.16
CA LEU A 13 -40.58 -19.47 -20.68
C LEU A 13 -39.71 -20.10 -21.76
N THR A 14 -39.64 -19.48 -22.93
CA THR A 14 -38.78 -19.89 -24.04
C THR A 14 -37.71 -18.81 -24.28
N GLY A 15 -36.42 -19.21 -24.30
CA GLY A 15 -35.33 -18.28 -24.50
C GLY A 15 -34.26 -18.37 -23.38
N SER A 16 -33.19 -17.59 -23.48
CA SER A 16 -32.23 -17.41 -22.38
C SER A 16 -32.85 -16.49 -21.32
N THR A 17 -32.88 -16.91 -20.06
CA THR A 17 -33.31 -16.07 -18.95
C THR A 17 -32.10 -15.72 -18.07
N SER A 18 -32.02 -14.47 -17.63
CA SER A 18 -30.99 -14.00 -16.71
C SER A 18 -31.18 -14.46 -15.27
N ALA A 19 -32.35 -15.06 -14.94
CA ALA A 19 -32.62 -15.55 -13.60
C ALA A 19 -33.49 -16.83 -13.66
N LEU A 20 -33.08 -17.84 -12.88
CA LEU A 20 -33.87 -19.03 -12.59
C LEU A 20 -34.66 -18.84 -11.31
N PRO A 21 -35.86 -19.43 -11.18
CA PRO A 21 -36.61 -19.42 -9.93
C PRO A 21 -35.78 -19.97 -8.75
N GLU A 22 -35.96 -19.40 -7.56
CA GLU A 22 -35.39 -19.98 -6.35
C GLU A 22 -36.07 -21.30 -6.01
N SER A 23 -35.29 -22.31 -5.69
CA SER A 23 -35.75 -23.64 -5.31
C SER A 23 -34.73 -24.30 -4.40
N ASP A 24 -35.18 -24.95 -3.34
CA ASP A 24 -34.37 -25.81 -2.48
C ASP A 24 -34.14 -27.21 -3.11
N LEU A 25 -34.91 -27.55 -4.16
CA LEU A 25 -34.77 -28.79 -4.90
C LEU A 25 -33.71 -28.67 -6.02
N PRO A 26 -33.12 -29.79 -6.44
CA PRO A 26 -32.20 -29.81 -7.58
C PRO A 26 -32.84 -29.25 -8.86
N ILE A 27 -32.05 -28.56 -9.66
CA ILE A 27 -32.46 -28.16 -11.01
C ILE A 27 -32.26 -29.35 -11.94
N LEU A 28 -33.29 -29.67 -12.71
CA LEU A 28 -33.26 -30.76 -13.68
C LEU A 28 -32.92 -30.23 -15.08
N ILE A 29 -31.93 -30.80 -15.73
CA ILE A 29 -31.65 -30.55 -17.15
C ILE A 29 -32.14 -31.74 -17.93
N VAL A 30 -33.15 -31.50 -18.77
CA VAL A 30 -33.91 -32.53 -19.50
C VAL A 30 -33.91 -32.28 -21.00
N GLU A 31 -34.41 -33.22 -21.80
CA GLU A 31 -34.56 -33.05 -23.24
C GLU A 31 -36.04 -32.72 -23.58
N GLY A 32 -36.23 -31.59 -24.29
CA GLY A 32 -37.52 -31.18 -24.76
C GLY A 32 -38.46 -30.49 -23.75
N ALA A 33 -39.51 -29.84 -24.27
CA ALA A 33 -40.46 -29.10 -23.45
C ALA A 33 -41.38 -29.99 -22.64
N THR A 34 -41.65 -31.20 -23.11
CA THR A 34 -42.53 -32.18 -22.45
C THR A 34 -41.96 -32.71 -21.14
N ASP A 35 -40.63 -32.92 -21.10
CA ASP A 35 -39.97 -33.32 -19.87
C ASP A 35 -39.82 -32.18 -18.88
N VAL A 36 -39.70 -30.93 -19.36
CA VAL A 36 -39.78 -29.74 -18.50
C VAL A 36 -41.15 -29.66 -17.81
N MET A 37 -42.23 -29.92 -18.55
CA MET A 37 -43.58 -29.94 -17.97
C MET A 37 -43.77 -31.07 -16.97
N ALA A 38 -43.17 -32.24 -17.26
CA ALA A 38 -43.17 -33.38 -16.33
C ALA A 38 -42.41 -33.06 -15.03
N ALA A 39 -41.20 -32.45 -15.15
CA ALA A 39 -40.44 -31.99 -14.00
C ALA A 39 -41.21 -30.96 -13.16
N ALA A 40 -41.84 -30.00 -13.82
CA ALA A 40 -42.66 -28.96 -13.16
C ALA A 40 -43.86 -29.54 -12.42
N SER A 41 -44.52 -30.58 -12.95
CA SER A 41 -45.62 -31.27 -12.27
C SER A 41 -45.19 -31.98 -10.97
N LEU A 42 -43.90 -32.31 -10.85
CA LEU A 42 -43.27 -32.81 -9.63
C LEU A 42 -42.75 -31.70 -8.71
N GLY A 43 -42.84 -30.42 -9.11
CA GLY A 43 -42.35 -29.28 -8.32
C GLY A 43 -40.86 -28.90 -8.55
N PHE A 44 -40.18 -29.50 -9.54
CA PHE A 44 -38.82 -29.17 -9.87
C PHE A 44 -38.69 -28.00 -10.85
N VAL A 45 -37.72 -27.15 -10.65
CA VAL A 45 -37.24 -26.24 -11.69
C VAL A 45 -36.46 -27.04 -12.72
N ALA A 46 -36.83 -26.94 -14.00
CA ALA A 46 -36.19 -27.67 -15.06
C ALA A 46 -35.80 -26.78 -16.26
N VAL A 47 -34.70 -27.13 -16.89
CA VAL A 47 -34.21 -26.54 -18.14
C VAL A 47 -34.27 -27.61 -19.24
N GLY A 48 -35.09 -27.38 -20.26
CA GLY A 48 -35.21 -28.29 -21.39
C GLY A 48 -34.35 -27.89 -22.56
N ARG A 49 -33.51 -28.83 -23.04
CA ARG A 49 -32.75 -28.67 -24.28
C ARG A 49 -33.62 -29.01 -25.49
N PRO A 50 -33.44 -28.34 -26.63
CA PRO A 50 -34.28 -28.61 -27.81
C PRO A 50 -34.05 -29.99 -28.45
N SER A 51 -32.90 -30.61 -28.20
CA SER A 51 -32.55 -31.97 -28.62
C SER A 51 -31.31 -32.48 -27.88
N ALA A 52 -30.99 -33.74 -28.03
CA ALA A 52 -29.79 -34.36 -27.46
C ALA A 52 -28.49 -33.62 -27.83
N LYS A 53 -28.42 -32.98 -28.98
CA LYS A 53 -27.22 -32.23 -29.47
C LYS A 53 -27.33 -30.71 -29.41
N GLY A 54 -28.52 -30.15 -29.14
CA GLY A 54 -28.80 -28.72 -29.15
C GLY A 54 -28.81 -28.07 -27.75
N GLY A 55 -28.74 -26.72 -27.74
CA GLY A 55 -28.90 -25.92 -26.52
C GLY A 55 -27.71 -25.89 -25.56
N ILE A 56 -26.53 -26.40 -25.97
CA ILE A 56 -25.35 -26.46 -25.08
C ILE A 56 -24.75 -25.08 -24.81
N ALA A 57 -24.65 -24.22 -25.82
CA ALA A 57 -24.08 -22.88 -25.65
C ALA A 57 -24.92 -22.04 -24.68
N GLU A 58 -26.25 -22.07 -24.88
CA GLU A 58 -27.19 -21.37 -24.02
C GLU A 58 -27.23 -21.95 -22.60
N LEU A 59 -27.00 -23.24 -22.44
CA LEU A 59 -26.95 -23.90 -21.14
C LEU A 59 -25.75 -23.44 -20.29
N ILE A 60 -24.60 -23.22 -20.92
CA ILE A 60 -23.38 -22.72 -20.24
C ILE A 60 -23.56 -21.29 -19.73
N GLU A 61 -24.36 -20.47 -20.41
CA GLU A 61 -24.62 -19.07 -20.02
C GLU A 61 -25.66 -18.93 -18.88
N MET A 62 -26.27 -20.03 -18.44
CA MET A 62 -27.30 -19.98 -17.41
C MET A 62 -26.73 -19.82 -16.01
N PRO A 63 -27.42 -19.11 -15.09
CA PRO A 63 -26.98 -18.90 -13.71
C PRO A 63 -27.20 -20.15 -12.83
N LEU A 64 -26.47 -21.20 -13.13
CA LEU A 64 -26.51 -22.50 -12.43
C LEU A 64 -25.46 -22.63 -11.32
N THR A 65 -24.54 -21.70 -11.22
CA THR A 65 -23.46 -21.71 -10.21
C THR A 65 -24.02 -21.69 -8.79
N GLY A 66 -23.50 -22.58 -7.92
CA GLY A 66 -23.97 -22.70 -6.54
C GLY A 66 -25.27 -23.51 -6.36
N ARG A 67 -25.84 -24.05 -7.42
CA ARG A 67 -27.07 -24.87 -7.38
C ARG A 67 -26.71 -26.36 -7.51
N THR A 68 -27.55 -27.22 -6.92
CA THR A 68 -27.53 -28.68 -7.20
C THR A 68 -28.21 -28.93 -8.54
N VAL A 69 -27.52 -29.57 -9.47
CA VAL A 69 -28.01 -29.79 -10.84
C VAL A 69 -27.92 -31.29 -11.20
N ILE A 70 -29.02 -31.83 -11.72
CA ILE A 70 -29.10 -33.19 -12.22
C ILE A 70 -29.38 -33.17 -13.74
N VAL A 71 -28.45 -33.66 -14.54
CA VAL A 71 -28.66 -33.86 -15.98
C VAL A 71 -29.34 -35.22 -16.19
N LEU A 72 -30.57 -35.19 -16.66
CA LEU A 72 -31.35 -36.43 -16.90
C LEU A 72 -31.21 -36.87 -18.37
N GLY A 73 -30.92 -38.13 -18.54
CA GLY A 73 -30.86 -38.77 -19.86
C GLY A 73 -32.19 -39.45 -20.25
N GLU A 74 -32.20 -40.00 -21.45
CA GLU A 74 -33.33 -40.81 -21.96
C GLU A 74 -32.84 -42.22 -22.34
N ASN A 75 -33.66 -43.23 -22.06
CA ASN A 75 -33.46 -44.62 -22.47
C ASN A 75 -33.98 -44.83 -23.91
N ASP A 76 -33.35 -44.15 -24.85
CA ASP A 76 -33.56 -44.36 -26.29
C ASP A 76 -32.37 -45.13 -26.91
N ALA A 77 -32.33 -45.27 -28.22
CA ALA A 77 -31.31 -46.03 -28.94
C ALA A 77 -29.87 -45.43 -28.84
N GLY A 78 -29.55 -44.71 -27.75
CA GLY A 78 -28.23 -44.16 -27.41
C GLY A 78 -28.13 -42.64 -27.53
N ALA A 79 -28.99 -41.96 -28.27
CA ALA A 79 -28.91 -40.50 -28.49
C ALA A 79 -29.16 -39.69 -27.21
N GLY A 80 -30.08 -40.11 -26.34
CA GLY A 80 -30.39 -39.44 -25.09
C GLY A 80 -29.27 -39.60 -24.05
N ALA A 81 -28.64 -40.77 -23.98
CA ALA A 81 -27.47 -40.97 -23.13
C ALA A 81 -26.26 -40.16 -23.60
N GLU A 82 -26.00 -40.07 -24.91
CA GLU A 82 -24.96 -39.19 -25.49
C GLU A 82 -25.26 -37.71 -25.21
N GLY A 83 -26.53 -37.30 -25.32
CA GLY A 83 -26.98 -35.96 -25.04
C GLY A 83 -26.81 -35.54 -23.57
N MET A 84 -27.14 -36.45 -22.65
CA MET A 84 -26.87 -36.28 -21.21
C MET A 84 -25.39 -36.09 -20.94
N GLU A 85 -24.55 -36.97 -21.49
CA GLU A 85 -23.11 -36.94 -21.29
C GLU A 85 -22.51 -35.61 -21.80
N LYS A 86 -22.95 -35.18 -22.99
CA LYS A 86 -22.50 -33.91 -23.56
C LYS A 86 -22.90 -32.72 -22.73
N ALA A 87 -24.13 -32.66 -22.23
CA ALA A 87 -24.59 -31.60 -21.35
C ALA A 87 -23.85 -31.62 -20.00
N TYR A 88 -23.65 -32.78 -19.43
CA TYR A 88 -22.89 -32.96 -18.21
C TYR A 88 -21.44 -32.47 -18.36
N LEU A 89 -20.74 -32.88 -19.40
CA LEU A 89 -19.36 -32.47 -19.68
C LEU A 89 -19.23 -30.95 -19.92
N SER A 90 -20.25 -30.31 -20.50
CA SER A 90 -20.22 -28.87 -20.72
C SER A 90 -20.41 -28.03 -19.45
N LEU A 91 -21.03 -28.58 -18.42
CA LEU A 91 -21.36 -27.92 -17.16
C LEU A 91 -20.43 -28.27 -16.02
N LYS A 92 -19.67 -29.37 -16.12
CA LYS A 92 -18.88 -29.94 -15.02
C LYS A 92 -17.84 -28.98 -14.43
N ASP A 93 -17.39 -27.99 -15.19
CA ASP A 93 -16.39 -27.03 -14.74
C ASP A 93 -16.99 -25.83 -14.01
N SER A 94 -18.30 -25.57 -14.25
CA SER A 94 -19.00 -24.40 -13.72
C SER A 94 -19.87 -24.73 -12.51
N ILE A 95 -20.27 -26.01 -12.33
CA ILE A 95 -21.23 -26.43 -11.30
C ILE A 95 -20.56 -27.41 -10.34
N LYS A 96 -20.58 -27.08 -9.04
CA LYS A 96 -19.91 -27.87 -8.00
C LYS A 96 -20.69 -29.16 -7.66
N ASP A 97 -22.02 -29.08 -7.56
CA ASP A 97 -22.91 -30.20 -7.26
C ASP A 97 -23.69 -30.59 -8.52
N LEU A 98 -22.98 -31.20 -9.46
CA LEU A 98 -23.49 -31.67 -10.74
C LEU A 98 -23.50 -33.21 -10.76
N SER A 99 -24.63 -33.78 -11.17
CA SER A 99 -24.77 -35.22 -11.35
C SER A 99 -25.53 -35.53 -12.63
N LYS A 100 -25.38 -36.78 -13.11
CA LYS A 100 -26.12 -37.34 -14.22
C LYS A 100 -26.98 -38.49 -13.74
N LEU A 101 -28.16 -38.65 -14.32
CA LEU A 101 -29.13 -39.67 -13.93
C LEU A 101 -29.83 -40.24 -15.18
N MET A 102 -29.96 -41.56 -15.23
CA MET A 102 -30.80 -42.21 -16.23
C MET A 102 -32.11 -42.66 -15.57
N PRO A 103 -33.26 -42.60 -16.27
CA PRO A 103 -34.49 -43.22 -15.81
C PRO A 103 -34.28 -44.73 -15.60
N PRO A 104 -35.15 -45.38 -14.78
CA PRO A 104 -35.10 -46.82 -14.60
C PRO A 104 -35.24 -47.60 -15.91
N THR A 105 -34.63 -48.80 -15.97
CA THR A 105 -34.73 -49.67 -17.15
C THR A 105 -36.19 -49.95 -17.52
N GLY A 106 -36.53 -49.69 -18.77
CA GLY A 106 -37.91 -49.83 -19.28
C GLY A 106 -38.73 -48.54 -19.27
N ILE A 107 -38.26 -47.47 -18.65
CA ILE A 107 -38.83 -46.13 -18.69
C ILE A 107 -38.02 -45.27 -19.64
N LYS A 108 -38.65 -44.69 -20.69
CA LYS A 108 -37.95 -43.98 -21.73
C LYS A 108 -37.37 -42.64 -21.26
N ASP A 109 -38.21 -41.80 -20.73
CA ASP A 109 -37.94 -40.40 -20.39
C ASP A 109 -38.68 -40.00 -19.10
N LEU A 110 -38.43 -38.77 -18.61
CA LEU A 110 -39.08 -38.26 -17.40
C LEU A 110 -40.61 -38.18 -17.55
N ARG A 111 -41.09 -37.78 -18.71
CA ARG A 111 -42.53 -37.68 -18.99
C ARG A 111 -43.17 -39.06 -18.84
N THR A 112 -42.61 -40.10 -19.45
CA THR A 112 -43.14 -41.46 -19.35
C THR A 112 -43.13 -41.96 -17.91
N TRP A 113 -42.10 -41.56 -17.14
CA TRP A 113 -41.97 -41.93 -15.73
C TRP A 113 -43.06 -41.26 -14.87
N VAL A 114 -43.29 -39.94 -15.07
CA VAL A 114 -44.37 -39.20 -14.39
C VAL A 114 -45.76 -39.75 -14.76
N GLN A 115 -45.97 -40.10 -16.03
CA GLN A 115 -47.23 -40.73 -16.46
C GLN A 115 -47.47 -42.09 -15.81
N GLY A 116 -46.42 -42.77 -15.39
CA GLY A 116 -46.44 -44.01 -14.62
C GLY A 116 -46.73 -43.83 -13.12
N GLY A 117 -46.96 -42.58 -12.66
CA GLY A 117 -47.32 -42.27 -11.28
C GLY A 117 -46.15 -41.87 -10.38
N LEU A 118 -45.00 -41.49 -10.95
CA LEU A 118 -43.83 -41.03 -10.18
C LEU A 118 -44.18 -39.81 -9.30
N THR A 119 -43.81 -39.85 -8.05
CA THR A 119 -43.88 -38.71 -7.11
C THR A 119 -42.49 -38.03 -6.97
N ALA A 120 -42.50 -36.81 -6.44
CA ALA A 120 -41.24 -36.06 -6.18
C ALA A 120 -40.35 -36.79 -5.17
N GLU A 121 -40.92 -37.37 -4.12
CA GLU A 121 -40.18 -38.12 -3.11
C GLU A 121 -39.52 -39.39 -3.68
N GLU A 122 -40.25 -40.11 -4.53
CA GLU A 122 -39.71 -41.31 -5.22
C GLU A 122 -38.59 -40.89 -6.20
N PHE A 123 -38.75 -39.79 -6.93
CA PHE A 123 -37.69 -39.26 -7.80
C PHE A 123 -36.43 -38.93 -7.01
N LEU A 124 -36.55 -38.19 -5.89
CA LEU A 124 -35.41 -37.80 -5.06
C LEU A 124 -34.71 -39.03 -4.46
N SER A 125 -35.50 -40.00 -3.95
CA SER A 125 -34.97 -41.24 -3.42
C SER A 125 -34.22 -42.05 -4.49
N TYR A 126 -34.77 -42.16 -5.69
CA TYR A 126 -34.13 -42.82 -6.82
C TYR A 126 -32.86 -42.04 -7.26
N ALA A 127 -32.93 -40.72 -7.35
CA ALA A 127 -31.80 -39.88 -7.71
C ALA A 127 -30.67 -40.03 -6.71
N GLU A 128 -30.95 -40.05 -5.41
CA GLU A 128 -29.94 -40.24 -4.37
C GLU A 128 -29.24 -41.59 -4.48
N ALA A 129 -29.98 -42.66 -4.82
CA ALA A 129 -29.43 -44.01 -4.96
C ALA A 129 -28.68 -44.25 -6.29
N ASN A 130 -29.05 -43.54 -7.38
CA ASN A 130 -28.62 -43.85 -8.74
C ASN A 130 -27.90 -42.72 -9.48
N ARG A 131 -27.89 -41.50 -8.95
CA ARG A 131 -27.15 -40.37 -9.58
C ARG A 131 -25.66 -40.67 -9.63
N GLN A 132 -25.07 -40.45 -10.80
CA GLN A 132 -23.64 -40.62 -10.99
C GLN A 132 -23.00 -39.26 -10.83
N THR A 133 -22.24 -39.11 -9.77
CA THR A 133 -21.29 -38.00 -9.59
C THR A 133 -19.91 -38.53 -9.96
N GLU A 134 -19.30 -37.98 -10.99
CA GLU A 134 -17.87 -38.24 -11.17
C GLU A 134 -17.14 -37.57 -10.00
N HIS A 135 -16.54 -38.36 -9.12
CA HIS A 135 -15.48 -37.80 -8.28
C HIS A 135 -14.39 -37.31 -9.22
N ARG A 136 -14.20 -35.98 -9.29
CA ARG A 136 -13.02 -35.47 -9.99
C ARG A 136 -11.81 -36.16 -9.38
N ASP A 137 -11.09 -36.90 -10.20
CA ASP A 137 -9.77 -37.38 -9.80
C ASP A 137 -8.96 -36.16 -9.35
N PRO A 138 -8.57 -36.04 -8.07
CA PRO A 138 -7.86 -34.86 -7.56
C PRO A 138 -6.54 -34.62 -8.29
N ASP A 139 -6.09 -35.65 -9.04
CA ASP A 139 -4.88 -35.60 -9.83
C ASP A 139 -5.11 -35.24 -11.30
N MET A 140 -6.37 -35.03 -11.71
CA MET A 140 -6.69 -34.59 -13.07
C MET A 140 -6.53 -33.07 -13.23
N LEU A 141 -5.67 -32.64 -14.15
CA LEU A 141 -5.58 -31.24 -14.58
C LEU A 141 -6.74 -30.88 -15.51
N PRO A 142 -7.16 -29.59 -15.54
CA PRO A 142 -8.25 -29.15 -16.44
C PRO A 142 -7.86 -29.36 -17.92
N ASP A 143 -6.60 -29.09 -18.25
CA ASP A 143 -5.98 -29.24 -19.58
C ASP A 143 -4.44 -29.17 -19.41
N ASP A 144 -3.69 -28.97 -20.51
CA ASP A 144 -2.24 -28.74 -20.48
C ASP A 144 -1.84 -27.25 -20.71
N ILE A 145 -2.79 -26.34 -20.57
CA ILE A 145 -2.57 -24.90 -20.72
C ILE A 145 -1.96 -24.35 -19.42
N ALA A 146 -0.81 -23.72 -19.53
CA ALA A 146 -0.04 -23.21 -18.41
C ALA A 146 -0.86 -22.29 -17.47
N TYR A 147 -1.69 -21.40 -18.05
CA TYR A 147 -2.54 -20.48 -17.30
C TYR A 147 -3.59 -21.19 -16.43
N ASN A 148 -4.25 -22.22 -16.96
CA ASN A 148 -5.27 -22.98 -16.23
C ASN A 148 -4.65 -23.85 -15.12
N ILE A 149 -3.46 -24.41 -15.39
CA ILE A 149 -2.68 -25.13 -14.37
C ILE A 149 -2.22 -24.18 -13.26
N ALA A 150 -1.78 -22.97 -13.62
CA ALA A 150 -1.40 -21.93 -12.66
C ALA A 150 -2.58 -21.55 -11.75
N ALA A 151 -3.75 -21.32 -12.32
CA ALA A 151 -4.99 -21.02 -11.58
C ALA A 151 -5.36 -22.17 -10.62
N LEU A 152 -5.30 -23.42 -11.07
CA LEU A 152 -5.56 -24.60 -10.23
C LEU A 152 -4.54 -24.72 -9.09
N PHE A 153 -3.24 -24.52 -9.37
CA PHE A 153 -2.21 -24.55 -8.34
C PHE A 153 -2.45 -23.50 -7.26
N VAL A 154 -2.73 -22.24 -7.65
CA VAL A 154 -3.01 -21.17 -6.71
C VAL A 154 -4.28 -21.45 -5.90
N SER A 155 -5.35 -21.94 -6.54
CA SER A 155 -6.60 -22.28 -5.87
C SER A 155 -6.44 -23.38 -4.81
N LYS A 156 -5.50 -24.30 -5.00
CA LYS A 156 -5.25 -25.43 -4.08
C LYS A 156 -4.22 -25.13 -3.00
N ASN A 157 -3.19 -24.35 -3.31
CA ASN A 157 -2.01 -24.18 -2.44
C ASN A 157 -1.86 -22.78 -1.87
N HIS A 158 -2.45 -21.78 -2.53
CA HIS A 158 -2.27 -20.36 -2.19
C HIS A 158 -3.61 -19.61 -2.18
N THR A 159 -4.63 -20.19 -1.55
CA THR A 159 -5.94 -19.57 -1.34
C THR A 159 -6.24 -19.48 0.14
N HIS A 160 -6.79 -18.37 0.58
CA HIS A 160 -7.25 -18.17 1.95
C HIS A 160 -8.68 -17.60 1.92
N ASN A 161 -9.63 -18.27 2.59
CA ASN A 161 -11.05 -17.91 2.58
C ASN A 161 -11.62 -17.68 1.16
N GLY A 162 -11.23 -18.53 0.20
CA GLY A 162 -11.67 -18.40 -1.20
C GLY A 162 -10.94 -17.32 -2.02
N VAL A 163 -10.06 -16.52 -1.40
CA VAL A 163 -9.31 -15.46 -2.07
C VAL A 163 -7.93 -15.95 -2.48
N PRO A 164 -7.52 -15.77 -3.75
CA PRO A 164 -6.17 -16.06 -4.20
C PRO A 164 -5.13 -15.22 -3.48
N ALA A 165 -4.19 -15.88 -2.84
CA ALA A 165 -3.27 -15.31 -1.88
C ALA A 165 -1.79 -15.50 -2.25
N LEU A 166 -1.49 -15.60 -3.54
CA LEU A 166 -0.16 -15.49 -4.15
C LEU A 166 -0.09 -14.17 -4.92
N LYS A 167 0.93 -13.35 -4.68
CA LYS A 167 1.12 -12.04 -5.31
C LYS A 167 2.55 -11.88 -5.82
N SER A 168 2.72 -11.12 -6.91
CA SER A 168 4.02 -10.70 -7.43
C SER A 168 4.18 -9.19 -7.31
N TYR A 169 5.27 -8.73 -6.69
CA TYR A 169 5.58 -7.30 -6.52
C TYR A 169 7.09 -7.06 -6.50
N GLY A 170 7.55 -6.08 -7.28
CA GLY A 170 8.98 -5.71 -7.31
C GLY A 170 9.93 -6.84 -7.70
N GLY A 171 9.49 -7.75 -8.57
CA GLY A 171 10.27 -8.92 -9.01
C GLY A 171 10.36 -10.05 -7.98
N LYS A 172 9.57 -9.99 -6.93
CA LYS A 172 9.53 -10.99 -5.86
C LYS A 172 8.14 -11.60 -5.74
N TRP A 173 8.08 -12.81 -5.16
CA TRP A 173 6.85 -13.51 -4.86
C TRP A 173 6.48 -13.38 -3.39
N TYR A 174 5.19 -13.27 -3.13
CA TYR A 174 4.63 -13.15 -1.78
C TYR A 174 3.44 -14.07 -1.64
N HIS A 175 3.36 -14.77 -0.51
CA HIS A 175 2.22 -15.61 -0.16
C HIS A 175 1.63 -15.21 1.19
N TRP A 176 0.34 -15.47 1.35
CA TRP A 176 -0.35 -15.20 2.61
C TRP A 176 0.05 -16.22 3.68
N TYR A 177 0.46 -15.72 4.84
CA TYR A 177 0.83 -16.54 5.97
C TYR A 177 0.59 -15.81 7.29
N ASN A 178 -0.24 -16.40 8.19
CA ASN A 178 -0.55 -15.82 9.50
C ASN A 178 -0.97 -14.34 9.44
N GLY A 179 -2.01 -14.03 8.65
CA GLY A 179 -2.61 -12.70 8.59
C GLY A 179 -1.85 -11.65 7.77
N ARG A 180 -0.83 -12.03 7.00
CA ARG A 180 -0.06 -11.10 6.16
C ARG A 180 0.66 -11.79 5.01
N TYR A 181 1.11 -11.00 4.04
CA TYR A 181 1.98 -11.48 2.99
C TYR A 181 3.44 -11.58 3.46
N ARG A 182 4.10 -12.67 3.10
CA ARG A 182 5.53 -12.90 3.32
C ARG A 182 6.20 -13.20 2.00
N GLU A 183 7.45 -12.76 1.87
CA GLU A 183 8.27 -13.12 0.71
C GLU A 183 8.39 -14.64 0.62
N LEU A 184 8.11 -15.17 -0.56
CA LEU A 184 8.26 -16.57 -0.93
C LEU A 184 9.42 -16.67 -1.90
N ASP A 185 10.44 -17.41 -1.50
CA ASP A 185 11.59 -17.66 -2.35
C ASP A 185 11.18 -18.33 -3.66
N PHE A 186 11.75 -17.88 -4.77
CA PHE A 186 11.40 -18.39 -6.10
C PHE A 186 11.67 -19.88 -6.27
N ASP A 187 12.78 -20.40 -5.71
CA ASP A 187 13.11 -21.81 -5.80
C ASP A 187 12.17 -22.66 -4.93
N ILE A 188 11.69 -22.11 -3.81
CA ILE A 188 10.67 -22.76 -2.98
C ILE A 188 9.36 -22.85 -3.75
N LEU A 189 8.88 -21.74 -4.38
CA LEU A 189 7.66 -21.73 -5.20
C LEU A 189 7.76 -22.74 -6.35
N ARG A 190 8.89 -22.76 -7.04
CA ARG A 190 9.19 -23.70 -8.11
C ARG A 190 9.17 -25.16 -7.62
N GLY A 191 9.76 -25.43 -6.46
CA GLY A 191 9.75 -26.75 -5.84
C GLY A 191 8.34 -27.19 -5.42
N GLN A 192 7.51 -26.27 -4.92
CA GLN A 192 6.10 -26.54 -4.63
C GLN A 192 5.33 -26.91 -5.90
N LEU A 193 5.56 -26.20 -7.00
CA LEU A 193 4.93 -26.47 -8.29
C LEU A 193 5.34 -27.85 -8.85
N TYR A 194 6.62 -28.21 -8.79
CA TYR A 194 7.06 -29.56 -9.21
C TYR A 194 6.35 -30.65 -8.42
N ARG A 195 6.30 -30.54 -7.08
CA ARG A 195 5.59 -31.49 -6.21
C ARG A 195 4.10 -31.57 -6.51
N PHE A 196 3.46 -30.44 -6.77
CA PHE A 196 2.05 -30.42 -7.16
C PHE A 196 1.80 -31.16 -8.48
N LEU A 197 2.71 -31.07 -9.44
CA LEU A 197 2.57 -31.66 -10.77
C LEU A 197 2.98 -33.14 -10.83
N GLU A 198 3.66 -33.68 -9.81
CA GLU A 198 4.24 -35.01 -9.82
C GLU A 198 3.21 -36.12 -10.04
N SER A 199 2.04 -36.04 -9.39
CA SER A 199 0.96 -37.04 -9.51
C SER A 199 -0.05 -36.69 -10.61
N LYS A 200 0.07 -35.52 -11.26
CA LYS A 200 -0.99 -35.00 -12.13
C LYS A 200 -1.06 -35.73 -13.47
N LYS A 201 -2.29 -35.83 -13.97
CA LYS A 201 -2.66 -36.40 -15.26
C LYS A 201 -3.48 -35.37 -16.04
N TYR A 202 -3.55 -35.52 -17.34
CA TYR A 202 -4.40 -34.71 -18.21
C TYR A 202 -4.96 -35.53 -19.36
N ILE A 203 -6.06 -35.03 -19.93
CA ILE A 203 -6.68 -35.64 -21.11
C ILE A 203 -5.99 -35.13 -22.36
N ARG A 204 -5.39 -36.04 -23.11
CA ARG A 204 -4.73 -35.72 -24.38
C ARG A 204 -5.59 -36.18 -25.55
N PRO A 205 -5.89 -35.32 -26.53
CA PRO A 205 -6.51 -35.73 -27.77
C PRO A 205 -5.56 -36.63 -28.58
N THR A 206 -6.09 -37.73 -29.11
CA THR A 206 -5.39 -38.63 -30.00
C THR A 206 -6.17 -38.80 -31.29
N LYS A 207 -5.58 -39.44 -32.30
CA LYS A 207 -6.27 -39.69 -33.57
C LYS A 207 -7.51 -40.62 -33.41
N ASN A 208 -7.55 -41.40 -32.33
CA ASN A 208 -8.59 -42.39 -32.06
C ASN A 208 -9.49 -42.02 -30.88
N GLY A 209 -9.49 -40.76 -30.43
CA GLY A 209 -10.27 -40.29 -29.30
C GLY A 209 -9.42 -39.52 -28.28
N VAL A 210 -9.67 -39.72 -26.98
CA VAL A 210 -8.95 -39.09 -25.89
C VAL A 210 -8.25 -40.12 -25.03
N GLU A 211 -7.06 -39.79 -24.53
CA GLU A 211 -6.26 -40.64 -23.64
C GLU A 211 -5.87 -39.88 -22.39
N VAL A 212 -5.96 -40.52 -21.23
CA VAL A 212 -5.44 -39.99 -19.96
C VAL A 212 -3.95 -40.30 -19.89
N SER A 213 -3.15 -39.23 -19.86
CA SER A 213 -1.69 -39.32 -19.83
C SER A 213 -1.13 -38.62 -18.59
N PRO A 214 -0.04 -39.16 -17.98
CA PRO A 214 0.67 -38.45 -16.90
C PRO A 214 1.22 -37.12 -17.38
N TYR A 215 1.08 -36.07 -16.56
CA TYR A 215 1.66 -34.75 -16.87
C TYR A 215 3.17 -34.79 -16.61
N LYS A 216 3.95 -34.61 -17.67
CA LYS A 216 5.42 -34.54 -17.56
C LYS A 216 5.84 -33.10 -17.23
N ALA A 217 6.19 -32.85 -15.98
CA ALA A 217 6.67 -31.56 -15.49
C ALA A 217 8.12 -31.29 -15.96
N THR A 218 8.29 -30.90 -17.23
CA THR A 218 9.60 -30.52 -17.78
C THR A 218 9.94 -29.09 -17.31
N ARG A 219 11.25 -28.74 -17.37
CA ARG A 219 11.73 -27.38 -17.05
C ARG A 219 11.01 -26.28 -17.86
N ALA A 220 10.76 -26.53 -19.15
CA ALA A 220 10.04 -25.61 -20.02
C ALA A 220 8.59 -25.41 -19.54
N LYS A 221 7.82 -26.50 -19.38
CA LYS A 221 6.42 -26.41 -18.92
C LYS A 221 6.27 -25.76 -17.55
N VAL A 222 7.17 -26.07 -16.62
CA VAL A 222 7.19 -25.41 -15.30
C VAL A 222 7.54 -23.94 -15.43
N GLY A 223 8.44 -23.57 -16.36
CA GLY A 223 8.74 -22.18 -16.70
C GLY A 223 7.51 -21.43 -17.23
N ASP A 224 6.78 -22.04 -18.17
CA ASP A 224 5.55 -21.46 -18.74
C ASP A 224 4.47 -21.23 -17.67
N ILE A 225 4.32 -22.14 -16.70
CA ILE A 225 3.38 -21.99 -15.59
C ILE A 225 3.83 -20.87 -14.63
N LEU A 226 5.14 -20.77 -14.34
CA LEU A 226 5.69 -19.69 -13.52
C LEU A 226 5.52 -18.33 -14.19
N ASP A 227 5.66 -18.25 -15.52
CA ASP A 227 5.36 -17.03 -16.26
C ASP A 227 3.87 -16.68 -16.23
N ALA A 228 2.99 -17.70 -16.29
CA ALA A 228 1.55 -17.48 -16.17
C ALA A 228 1.15 -16.89 -14.79
N PHE A 229 1.89 -17.18 -13.71
CA PHE A 229 1.65 -16.52 -12.42
C PHE A 229 1.85 -15.00 -12.52
N ASN A 230 2.81 -14.51 -13.29
CA ASN A 230 3.03 -13.08 -13.49
C ASN A 230 1.85 -12.39 -14.18
N ALA A 231 1.13 -13.09 -15.04
CA ALA A 231 -0.10 -12.58 -15.65
C ALA A 231 -1.29 -12.56 -14.67
N TRP A 232 -1.26 -13.42 -13.65
CA TRP A 232 -2.41 -13.66 -12.76
C TRP A 232 -2.38 -12.84 -11.46
N ALA A 233 -1.21 -12.51 -10.95
CA ALA A 233 -1.05 -11.97 -9.61
C ALA A 233 -0.17 -10.70 -9.50
N PRO A 234 -0.05 -9.82 -10.54
CA PRO A 234 0.83 -8.68 -10.43
C PRO A 234 0.21 -7.60 -9.54
N VAL A 235 1.00 -7.09 -8.61
CA VAL A 235 0.70 -5.86 -7.86
C VAL A 235 1.65 -4.78 -8.37
N LYS A 236 1.10 -3.68 -8.89
CA LYS A 236 1.88 -2.57 -9.47
C LYS A 236 2.10 -1.44 -8.47
N GLU A 237 1.15 -1.25 -7.57
CA GLU A 237 1.17 -0.18 -6.58
C GLU A 237 2.02 -0.56 -5.36
N SER A 238 2.57 0.47 -4.71
CA SER A 238 3.35 0.26 -3.47
C SER A 238 2.46 -0.21 -2.32
N PRO A 239 2.84 -1.33 -1.63
CA PRO A 239 2.08 -1.79 -0.47
C PRO A 239 2.14 -0.78 0.70
N PRO A 240 1.09 -0.71 1.55
CA PRO A 240 -0.12 -1.53 1.50
C PRO A 240 -1.09 -1.08 0.41
N VAL A 241 -1.78 -2.02 -0.24
CA VAL A 241 -2.76 -1.76 -1.31
C VAL A 241 -3.87 -2.82 -1.29
N TRP A 242 -5.11 -2.39 -1.52
CA TRP A 242 -6.22 -3.29 -1.73
C TRP A 242 -6.14 -3.93 -3.13
N THR A 243 -6.30 -5.25 -3.19
CA THR A 243 -6.34 -6.02 -4.44
C THR A 243 -7.72 -6.68 -4.57
N GLY A 244 -8.35 -6.61 -5.74
CA GLY A 244 -9.70 -7.15 -5.98
C GLY A 244 -10.65 -6.12 -6.55
N ASN A 245 -11.90 -6.51 -6.81
CA ASN A 245 -12.85 -5.69 -7.56
C ASN A 245 -13.78 -4.84 -6.65
N ASP A 246 -13.93 -5.20 -5.36
CA ASP A 246 -14.88 -4.55 -4.44
C ASP A 246 -14.14 -3.61 -3.47
N ILE A 247 -13.57 -2.53 -4.02
CA ILE A 247 -12.72 -1.61 -3.23
C ILE A 247 -13.54 -0.48 -2.57
N GLU A 248 -14.73 -0.15 -3.11
CA GLU A 248 -15.50 1.04 -2.71
C GLU A 248 -16.00 1.01 -1.25
N ASP A 249 -16.34 -0.17 -0.71
CA ASP A 249 -16.86 -0.32 0.66
C ASP A 249 -15.75 -0.58 1.72
N ARG A 250 -14.48 -0.51 1.34
CA ARG A 250 -13.37 -0.86 2.24
C ARG A 250 -12.82 0.34 2.99
N PRO A 251 -12.30 0.13 4.20
CA PRO A 251 -11.60 1.19 4.92
C PRO A 251 -10.46 1.76 4.10
N LYS A 252 -10.29 3.08 4.14
CA LYS A 252 -9.17 3.75 3.48
C LYS A 252 -7.85 3.28 4.08
N LEU A 253 -6.85 3.03 3.24
CA LEU A 253 -5.52 2.60 3.71
C LEU A 253 -4.88 3.60 4.67
N SER A 254 -5.13 4.91 4.47
CA SER A 254 -4.71 5.98 5.40
C SER A 254 -5.30 5.84 6.80
N ASP A 255 -6.36 5.07 6.94
CA ASP A 255 -7.10 4.87 8.18
C ASP A 255 -6.92 3.47 8.77
N LEU A 256 -5.98 2.68 8.24
CA LEU A 256 -5.69 1.34 8.74
C LEU A 256 -4.28 1.24 9.36
N ILE A 257 -4.22 0.66 10.56
CA ILE A 257 -2.96 0.22 11.17
C ILE A 257 -2.98 -1.30 11.27
N LEU A 258 -1.99 -1.93 10.63
CA LEU A 258 -1.91 -3.39 10.54
C LEU A 258 -1.15 -3.95 11.73
N PHE A 259 -1.83 -4.69 12.60
CA PHE A 259 -1.27 -5.46 13.72
C PHE A 259 -1.26 -6.96 13.42
N LYS A 260 -0.62 -7.73 14.28
CA LYS A 260 -0.59 -9.20 14.12
C LYS A 260 -1.97 -9.83 14.29
N ASN A 261 -2.80 -9.30 15.20
CA ASN A 261 -4.14 -9.78 15.51
C ASN A 261 -5.25 -9.10 14.70
N GLY A 262 -4.96 -8.13 13.80
CA GLY A 262 -5.98 -7.50 12.97
C GLY A 262 -5.59 -6.14 12.41
N MET A 263 -6.55 -5.46 11.80
CA MET A 263 -6.41 -4.15 11.20
C MET A 263 -7.23 -3.14 12.01
N LEU A 264 -6.55 -2.27 12.77
CA LEU A 264 -7.21 -1.23 13.56
C LEU A 264 -7.70 -0.11 12.62
N ASP A 265 -9.00 0.19 12.69
CA ASP A 265 -9.62 1.31 11.98
C ASP A 265 -9.39 2.61 12.76
N VAL A 266 -8.51 3.47 12.24
CA VAL A 266 -8.19 4.77 12.82
C VAL A 266 -9.36 5.75 12.67
N GLY A 267 -10.18 5.63 11.60
CA GLY A 267 -11.36 6.46 11.41
C GLY A 267 -12.38 6.23 12.54
N GLU A 268 -12.63 4.99 12.89
CA GLU A 268 -13.47 4.63 14.04
C GLU A 268 -12.81 5.00 15.39
N TYR A 269 -11.48 4.80 15.52
CA TYR A 269 -10.74 5.22 16.70
C TYR A 269 -10.87 6.73 16.97
N MET A 270 -10.88 7.57 15.92
CA MET A 270 -11.10 9.02 16.04
C MET A 270 -12.49 9.36 16.61
N LYS A 271 -13.49 8.52 16.35
CA LYS A 271 -14.86 8.67 16.88
C LYS A 271 -15.00 8.12 18.31
N GLY A 272 -13.96 7.47 18.83
CA GLY A 272 -13.96 6.84 20.15
C GLY A 272 -14.31 5.34 20.15
N ASN A 273 -14.46 4.73 18.97
CA ASN A 273 -14.76 3.32 18.80
C ASN A 273 -13.46 2.54 18.51
N ILE A 274 -13.28 1.41 19.16
CA ILE A 274 -12.16 0.51 18.85
C ILE A 274 -12.70 -0.60 17.95
N VAL A 275 -12.37 -0.51 16.65
CA VAL A 275 -12.75 -1.50 15.65
C VAL A 275 -11.49 -2.15 15.10
N LEU A 276 -11.37 -3.46 15.32
CA LEU A 276 -10.27 -4.28 14.82
C LEU A 276 -10.85 -5.28 13.80
N HIS A 277 -10.60 -5.03 12.51
CA HIS A 277 -11.00 -5.93 11.44
C HIS A 277 -10.08 -7.14 11.37
N ASP A 278 -10.61 -8.28 10.98
CA ASP A 278 -9.80 -9.47 10.71
C ASP A 278 -8.81 -9.23 9.57
N PRO A 279 -7.63 -9.89 9.59
CA PRO A 279 -6.68 -9.81 8.48
C PRO A 279 -7.32 -10.31 7.17
N ASP A 280 -7.27 -9.49 6.12
CA ASP A 280 -7.87 -9.78 4.81
C ASP A 280 -6.78 -10.06 3.75
N PRO A 281 -6.78 -11.23 3.07
CA PRO A 281 -5.81 -11.53 2.01
C PRO A 281 -5.97 -10.64 0.76
N GLN A 282 -7.04 -9.89 0.63
CA GLN A 282 -7.18 -8.88 -0.41
C GLN A 282 -6.39 -7.60 -0.09
N LEU A 283 -5.97 -7.40 1.15
CA LEU A 283 -5.02 -6.36 1.50
C LEU A 283 -3.58 -6.86 1.29
N PHE A 284 -2.97 -6.47 0.18
CA PHE A 284 -1.56 -6.75 -0.04
C PHE A 284 -0.70 -5.82 0.82
N SER A 285 -0.17 -6.36 1.90
CA SER A 285 0.81 -5.70 2.76
C SER A 285 1.95 -6.67 3.07
N ILE A 286 3.18 -6.22 2.86
CA ILE A 286 4.39 -7.03 3.05
C ILE A 286 4.88 -7.03 4.49
N ASP A 287 4.28 -6.19 5.34
CA ASP A 287 4.62 -6.14 6.77
C ASP A 287 3.44 -5.62 7.62
N CYS A 288 3.47 -5.97 8.90
CA CYS A 288 2.55 -5.45 9.91
C CYS A 288 3.34 -5.16 11.21
N ILE A 289 2.74 -4.43 12.12
CA ILE A 289 3.26 -4.28 13.49
C ILE A 289 3.31 -5.68 14.14
N PRO A 290 4.47 -6.12 14.68
CA PRO A 290 4.72 -7.53 14.98
C PRO A 290 4.17 -8.02 16.33
N TYR A 291 3.23 -7.29 16.93
CA TYR A 291 2.53 -7.65 18.16
C TYR A 291 1.02 -7.45 18.02
N ASP A 292 0.26 -8.00 18.96
CA ASP A 292 -1.18 -7.86 19.02
C ASP A 292 -1.55 -6.46 19.56
N TYR A 293 -2.55 -5.83 18.98
CA TYR A 293 -3.10 -4.59 19.53
C TYR A 293 -3.87 -4.88 20.81
N ASP A 294 -3.52 -4.15 21.87
CA ASP A 294 -4.19 -4.17 23.17
C ASP A 294 -4.61 -2.73 23.53
N PRO A 295 -5.92 -2.44 23.57
CA PRO A 295 -6.43 -1.12 23.90
C PRO A 295 -6.10 -0.66 25.32
N ASP A 296 -5.84 -1.57 26.24
CA ASP A 296 -5.54 -1.28 27.65
C ASP A 296 -4.03 -1.16 27.94
N ALA A 297 -3.19 -1.39 26.93
CA ALA A 297 -1.74 -1.30 27.07
C ALA A 297 -1.29 0.11 27.47
N LYS A 298 -0.46 0.21 28.51
CA LYS A 298 0.07 1.48 29.05
C LYS A 298 1.56 1.36 29.33
N SER A 299 2.28 2.49 29.20
CA SER A 299 3.69 2.59 29.55
C SER A 299 3.95 3.84 30.37
N LYS A 300 3.87 3.70 31.70
CA LYS A 300 4.29 4.76 32.62
C LYS A 300 5.77 5.12 32.45
N LEU A 301 6.59 4.13 32.07
CA LEU A 301 8.01 4.34 31.84
C LEU A 301 8.25 5.28 30.63
N CYS A 302 7.49 5.12 29.55
CA CYS A 302 7.53 6.00 28.38
C CYS A 302 7.06 7.41 28.73
N GLU A 303 5.95 7.55 29.46
CA GLU A 303 5.43 8.85 29.89
C GLU A 303 6.48 9.59 30.72
N THR A 304 7.06 8.93 31.73
CA THR A 304 8.14 9.50 32.55
C THR A 304 9.35 9.91 31.71
N PHE A 305 9.77 9.05 30.77
CA PHE A 305 10.88 9.36 29.87
C PHE A 305 10.62 10.62 29.02
N LEU A 306 9.41 10.80 28.50
CA LEU A 306 9.04 12.00 27.72
C LEU A 306 9.03 13.25 28.63
N GLN A 307 8.48 13.15 29.83
CA GLN A 307 8.46 14.25 30.80
C GLN A 307 9.88 14.68 31.17
N ASP A 308 10.75 13.76 31.51
CA ASP A 308 12.13 14.05 31.89
C ASP A 308 12.97 14.59 30.72
N THR A 309 12.80 14.00 29.52
CA THR A 309 13.54 14.39 28.33
C THR A 309 13.24 15.83 27.93
N PHE A 310 11.98 16.24 28.00
CA PHE A 310 11.53 17.57 27.58
C PHE A 310 11.30 18.56 28.75
N SER A 311 11.67 18.18 29.98
CA SER A 311 11.48 19.03 31.19
C SER A 311 10.03 19.49 31.39
N GLY A 312 9.06 18.63 31.09
CA GLY A 312 7.64 18.94 31.20
C GLY A 312 7.11 19.91 30.12
N ASP A 313 7.88 20.20 29.07
CA ASP A 313 7.37 20.99 27.93
C ASP A 313 6.30 20.21 27.17
N GLU A 314 5.04 20.48 27.48
CA GLU A 314 3.87 19.81 26.91
C GLU A 314 3.84 19.91 25.36
N GLY A 315 4.32 21.02 24.81
CA GLY A 315 4.40 21.19 23.34
C GLY A 315 5.37 20.22 22.70
N SER A 316 6.55 20.00 23.29
CA SER A 316 7.55 19.03 22.80
C SER A 316 7.09 17.58 23.02
N ILE A 317 6.46 17.30 24.16
CA ILE A 317 5.88 15.97 24.45
C ILE A 317 4.78 15.64 23.43
N GLU A 318 3.89 16.58 23.18
CA GLU A 318 2.83 16.44 22.18
C GLU A 318 3.40 16.22 20.76
N LEU A 319 4.41 17.00 20.36
CA LEU A 319 5.08 16.82 19.06
C LEU A 319 5.72 15.44 18.93
N ALA A 320 6.33 14.94 20.01
CA ALA A 320 6.91 13.59 20.04
C ALA A 320 5.83 12.51 19.88
N LYS A 321 4.71 12.58 20.63
CA LYS A 321 3.57 11.67 20.52
C LYS A 321 2.96 11.73 19.11
N GLN A 322 2.76 12.92 18.56
CA GLN A 322 2.24 13.12 17.19
C GLN A 322 3.14 12.49 16.14
N TRP A 323 4.46 12.63 16.28
CA TRP A 323 5.40 12.01 15.35
C TRP A 323 5.40 10.48 15.44
N LEU A 324 5.37 9.92 16.64
CA LEU A 324 5.21 8.48 16.85
C LEU A 324 3.92 7.98 16.19
N GLY A 325 2.81 8.67 16.39
CA GLY A 325 1.50 8.33 15.82
C GLY A 325 1.45 8.46 14.30
N TYR A 326 2.00 9.53 13.75
CA TYR A 326 2.06 9.75 12.30
C TYR A 326 2.82 8.64 11.58
N ASN A 327 3.80 8.02 12.21
CA ASN A 327 4.52 6.87 11.65
C ASN A 327 3.74 5.55 11.69
N LEU A 328 2.60 5.46 12.40
CA LEU A 328 1.79 4.24 12.43
C LEU A 328 1.00 3.99 11.12
N VAL A 329 0.58 5.04 10.44
CA VAL A 329 -0.28 4.99 9.25
C VAL A 329 0.51 5.29 7.97
N PRO A 330 0.11 4.81 6.78
CA PRO A 330 0.79 5.11 5.52
C PRO A 330 0.49 6.53 4.97
N ASP A 331 -0.26 7.36 5.71
CA ASP A 331 -0.61 8.71 5.32
C ASP A 331 0.60 9.66 5.38
N THR A 332 1.00 10.28 4.28
CA THR A 332 2.07 11.28 4.17
C THR A 332 1.57 12.66 3.76
N SER A 333 0.25 12.90 3.84
CA SER A 333 -0.42 14.12 3.35
C SER A 333 0.06 15.43 4.01
N LEU A 334 0.61 15.36 5.21
CA LEU A 334 1.17 16.54 5.90
C LEU A 334 2.55 16.94 5.37
N GLU A 335 3.18 16.15 4.50
CA GLU A 335 4.48 16.45 3.86
C GLU A 335 5.57 16.88 4.86
N LYS A 336 5.71 16.15 5.97
CA LYS A 336 6.66 16.48 7.03
C LYS A 336 7.71 15.39 7.25
N MET A 337 8.92 15.84 7.53
CA MET A 337 10.00 15.07 8.13
C MET A 337 10.33 15.64 9.51
N MET A 338 11.07 14.90 10.33
CA MET A 338 11.42 15.29 11.69
C MET A 338 12.93 15.36 11.89
N LEU A 339 13.40 16.47 12.43
CA LEU A 339 14.78 16.65 12.88
C LEU A 339 14.82 16.57 14.41
N TYR A 340 15.55 15.59 14.95
CA TYR A 340 15.91 15.52 16.37
C TYR A 340 17.29 16.19 16.55
N THR A 341 17.32 17.29 17.28
CA THR A 341 18.57 18.02 17.56
C THR A 341 18.70 18.37 19.02
N GLY A 342 19.91 18.66 19.48
CA GLY A 342 20.19 19.01 20.86
C GLY A 342 21.41 18.29 21.41
N ARG A 343 21.67 18.46 22.72
CA ARG A 343 22.90 18.02 23.37
C ARG A 343 23.18 16.51 23.21
N PRO A 344 24.45 16.08 23.20
CA PRO A 344 24.77 14.66 23.31
C PRO A 344 24.15 14.02 24.54
N ARG A 345 23.81 12.72 24.44
CA ARG A 345 23.16 11.93 25.54
C ARG A 345 21.88 12.57 26.10
N SER A 346 21.04 13.11 25.22
CA SER A 346 19.77 13.78 25.56
C SER A 346 18.52 12.94 25.30
N GLY A 347 18.67 11.65 24.92
CA GLY A 347 17.52 10.77 24.65
C GLY A 347 17.12 10.63 23.17
N LYS A 348 17.74 11.34 22.23
CA LYS A 348 17.44 11.25 20.77
C LYS A 348 17.40 9.82 20.26
N SER A 349 18.51 9.08 20.42
CA SER A 349 18.63 7.69 19.96
C SER A 349 17.67 6.75 20.70
N THR A 350 17.34 7.05 21.97
CA THR A 350 16.37 6.27 22.74
C THR A 350 14.97 6.40 22.13
N LEU A 351 14.54 7.63 21.83
CA LEU A 351 13.22 7.87 21.22
C LEU A 351 13.12 7.26 19.81
N ILE A 352 14.22 7.30 19.03
CA ILE A 352 14.29 6.61 17.73
C ILE A 352 14.13 5.10 17.90
N ASP A 353 14.87 4.49 18.84
CA ASP A 353 14.79 3.05 19.05
C ASP A 353 13.42 2.61 19.57
N MET A 354 12.77 3.42 20.41
CA MET A 354 11.38 3.21 20.79
C MET A 354 10.46 3.20 19.57
N MET A 355 10.55 4.21 18.70
CA MET A 355 9.77 4.30 17.46
C MET A 355 10.00 3.09 16.56
N VAL A 356 11.25 2.74 16.27
CA VAL A 356 11.60 1.62 15.38
C VAL A 356 11.09 0.28 15.93
N ASN A 357 11.17 0.07 17.25
CA ASN A 357 10.72 -1.18 17.85
C ASN A 357 9.20 -1.23 18.07
N MET A 358 8.54 -0.09 18.23
CA MET A 358 7.07 0.01 18.23
C MET A 358 6.50 -0.29 16.84
N LEU A 359 7.08 0.25 15.78
CA LEU A 359 6.66 -0.01 14.39
C LEU A 359 7.00 -1.42 13.92
N GLY A 360 8.05 -2.02 14.47
CA GLY A 360 8.68 -3.23 13.96
C GLY A 360 9.77 -2.94 12.94
N LYS A 361 10.86 -3.70 13.03
CA LYS A 361 12.06 -3.50 12.18
C LYS A 361 11.76 -3.66 10.67
N GLY A 362 10.79 -4.50 10.31
CA GLY A 362 10.38 -4.70 8.93
C GLY A 362 9.82 -3.44 8.27
N ARG A 363 9.17 -2.57 9.04
CA ARG A 363 8.53 -1.33 8.58
C ARG A 363 9.46 -0.11 8.61
N CYS A 364 10.67 -0.29 9.10
CA CYS A 364 11.68 0.77 9.23
C CYS A 364 12.93 0.42 8.44
N CYS A 365 13.68 1.43 8.03
CA CYS A 365 15.05 1.27 7.55
C CYS A 365 15.98 2.31 8.16
N SER A 366 17.26 2.00 8.20
CA SER A 366 18.32 2.96 8.51
C SER A 366 19.03 3.31 7.22
N THR A 367 19.27 4.58 6.99
CA THR A 367 19.97 5.09 5.81
C THR A 367 20.83 6.30 6.20
N ASP A 368 21.59 6.83 5.26
CA ASP A 368 22.39 8.04 5.41
C ASP A 368 22.34 8.89 4.13
N PHE A 369 22.83 10.12 4.19
CA PHE A 369 22.81 11.04 3.05
C PHE A 369 23.57 10.51 1.83
N THR A 370 24.68 9.78 2.02
CA THR A 370 25.47 9.22 0.92
C THR A 370 24.71 8.08 0.22
N SER A 371 24.09 7.22 1.02
CA SER A 371 23.27 6.12 0.52
C SER A 371 22.05 6.64 -0.25
N LEU A 372 21.34 7.66 0.25
CA LEU A 372 20.20 8.26 -0.43
C LEU A 372 20.57 8.94 -1.75
N ALA A 373 21.75 9.57 -1.82
CA ALA A 373 22.26 10.17 -3.06
C ALA A 373 22.71 9.13 -4.11
N SER A 374 22.78 7.84 -3.75
CA SER A 374 23.20 6.79 -4.68
C SER A 374 22.05 6.38 -5.61
N PRO A 375 22.35 5.85 -6.83
CA PRO A 375 21.33 5.38 -7.77
C PRO A 375 20.42 4.28 -7.20
N PHE A 376 20.84 3.58 -6.15
CA PHE A 376 20.09 2.47 -5.52
C PHE A 376 19.44 2.87 -4.19
N GLY A 377 19.62 4.12 -3.75
CA GLY A 377 19.23 4.58 -2.41
C GLY A 377 17.76 4.39 -2.08
N CYS A 378 16.88 4.69 -3.03
CA CYS A 378 15.44 4.55 -2.85
C CYS A 378 14.96 3.09 -2.74
N SER A 379 15.75 2.11 -3.21
CA SER A 379 15.34 0.69 -3.18
C SER A 379 15.17 0.14 -1.76
N SER A 380 15.93 0.66 -0.79
CA SER A 380 15.83 0.27 0.62
C SER A 380 14.59 0.83 1.33
N LEU A 381 13.93 1.84 0.74
CA LEU A 381 12.76 2.52 1.28
C LEU A 381 11.44 1.85 0.88
N VAL A 382 11.47 0.97 -0.13
CA VAL A 382 10.26 0.30 -0.64
C VAL A 382 9.57 -0.49 0.46
N GLY A 383 8.28 -0.21 0.69
CA GLY A 383 7.47 -0.83 1.73
C GLY A 383 7.82 -0.39 3.16
N LYS A 384 8.67 0.64 3.35
CA LYS A 384 9.02 1.18 4.67
C LYS A 384 8.18 2.41 4.99
N LEU A 385 7.65 2.47 6.22
CA LEU A 385 6.93 3.63 6.71
C LEU A 385 7.85 4.67 7.34
N ALA A 386 8.97 4.25 7.93
CA ALA A 386 9.93 5.13 8.58
C ALA A 386 11.36 4.85 8.11
N ALA A 387 12.09 5.91 7.81
CA ALA A 387 13.52 5.88 7.57
C ALA A 387 14.24 6.75 8.61
N VAL A 388 15.29 6.20 9.20
CA VAL A 388 16.10 6.88 10.21
C VAL A 388 17.47 7.22 9.63
N LEU A 389 17.82 8.50 9.68
CA LEU A 389 19.17 9.00 9.43
C LEU A 389 19.80 9.35 10.79
N GLY A 390 20.45 8.34 11.41
CA GLY A 390 21.04 8.51 12.75
C GLY A 390 22.47 9.03 12.68
N ASP A 391 22.81 9.88 13.65
CA ASP A 391 24.16 10.39 13.97
C ASP A 391 25.01 10.79 12.74
N SER A 392 24.35 11.43 11.80
CA SER A 392 24.98 11.87 10.56
C SER A 392 25.89 13.06 10.86
N ARG A 393 27.20 12.89 10.68
CA ARG A 393 28.08 14.06 10.47
C ARG A 393 27.59 14.78 9.23
N ALA A 394 27.69 16.10 9.21
CA ALA A 394 27.34 16.90 8.04
C ALA A 394 28.00 16.29 6.78
N PRO A 395 27.21 15.85 5.78
CA PRO A 395 27.76 15.23 4.59
C PRO A 395 28.57 16.25 3.78
N LYS A 396 29.50 15.76 2.92
CA LYS A 396 30.13 16.65 1.94
C LYS A 396 29.04 17.34 1.11
N ALA A 397 29.20 18.61 0.83
CA ALA A 397 28.16 19.47 0.21
C ALA A 397 27.52 18.85 -1.06
N SER A 398 28.30 18.17 -1.91
CA SER A 398 27.79 17.54 -3.13
C SER A 398 26.80 16.37 -2.88
N HIS A 399 27.05 15.55 -1.86
CA HIS A 399 26.16 14.44 -1.49
C HIS A 399 24.97 14.95 -0.67
N ALA A 400 25.15 16.04 0.09
CA ALA A 400 24.08 16.68 0.83
C ALA A 400 22.96 17.15 -0.09
N ASN A 401 23.32 17.89 -1.14
CA ASN A 401 22.34 18.47 -2.07
C ASN A 401 21.57 17.38 -2.83
N ALA A 402 22.24 16.34 -3.35
CA ALA A 402 21.59 15.24 -4.05
C ALA A 402 20.64 14.43 -3.13
N ALA A 403 21.08 14.16 -1.88
CA ALA A 403 20.21 13.47 -0.91
C ALA A 403 19.02 14.32 -0.50
N MET A 404 19.20 15.64 -0.35
CA MET A 404 18.12 16.55 0.00
C MET A 404 17.07 16.66 -1.10
N ASP A 405 17.48 16.66 -2.37
CA ASP A 405 16.54 16.62 -3.49
C ASP A 405 15.66 15.34 -3.43
N VAL A 406 16.26 14.18 -3.17
CA VAL A 406 15.53 12.92 -2.99
C VAL A 406 14.59 12.98 -1.79
N LEU A 407 15.05 13.50 -0.64
CA LEU A 407 14.23 13.65 0.57
C LEU A 407 13.02 14.56 0.31
N LEU A 408 13.24 15.72 -0.31
CA LEU A 408 12.17 16.69 -0.60
C LEU A 408 11.15 16.12 -1.58
N ARG A 409 11.58 15.35 -2.58
CA ARG A 409 10.67 14.66 -3.51
C ARG A 409 9.82 13.62 -2.80
N ILE A 410 10.41 12.76 -1.97
CA ILE A 410 9.66 11.73 -1.24
C ILE A 410 8.70 12.36 -0.25
N VAL A 411 9.15 13.36 0.53
CA VAL A 411 8.30 14.09 1.49
C VAL A 411 7.18 14.85 0.78
N GLY A 412 7.46 15.44 -0.40
CA GLY A 412 6.47 16.11 -1.25
C GLY A 412 5.57 15.16 -2.04
N GLN A 413 5.68 13.84 -1.78
CA GLN A 413 4.85 12.81 -2.41
C GLN A 413 5.03 12.70 -3.94
N ASP A 414 6.18 13.11 -4.46
CA ASP A 414 6.53 12.91 -5.87
C ASP A 414 6.95 11.47 -6.13
N ASP A 415 6.75 11.05 -7.37
CA ASP A 415 7.28 9.77 -7.86
C ASP A 415 8.81 9.80 -7.91
N VAL A 416 9.43 8.73 -7.44
CA VAL A 416 10.89 8.54 -7.45
C VAL A 416 11.27 7.29 -8.20
N LEU A 417 12.45 7.32 -8.83
CA LEU A 417 13.01 6.15 -9.51
C LEU A 417 13.49 5.13 -8.47
N ILE A 418 12.94 3.94 -8.54
CA ILE A 418 13.40 2.78 -7.79
C ILE A 418 14.26 1.92 -8.70
N ASN A 419 15.51 1.73 -8.35
CA ASN A 419 16.48 0.99 -9.15
C ASN A 419 17.04 -0.20 -8.34
N PRO A 420 16.33 -1.33 -8.25
CA PRO A 420 16.85 -2.51 -7.54
C PRO A 420 17.96 -3.16 -8.35
N LYS A 421 18.93 -3.78 -7.67
CA LYS A 421 19.97 -4.54 -8.37
C LYS A 421 19.35 -5.75 -9.08
N TYR A 422 19.74 -5.96 -10.33
CA TYR A 422 19.34 -7.10 -11.17
C TYR A 422 17.84 -7.16 -11.54
N VAL A 423 17.09 -6.07 -11.30
CA VAL A 423 15.68 -5.94 -11.68
C VAL A 423 15.52 -4.64 -12.47
N GLN A 424 14.58 -4.64 -13.42
CA GLN A 424 14.28 -3.44 -14.19
C GLN A 424 13.86 -2.28 -13.26
N ALA A 425 14.43 -1.10 -13.47
CA ALA A 425 14.06 0.10 -12.74
C ALA A 425 12.61 0.50 -13.03
N TYR A 426 11.92 0.99 -12.02
CA TYR A 426 10.53 1.47 -12.12
C TYR A 426 10.34 2.72 -11.28
N THR A 427 9.26 3.45 -11.55
CA THR A 427 8.90 4.65 -10.82
C THR A 427 7.79 4.33 -9.83
N ALA A 428 7.91 4.81 -8.60
CA ALA A 428 6.90 4.63 -7.57
C ALA A 428 6.89 5.79 -6.56
N ARG A 429 5.73 6.01 -5.94
CA ARG A 429 5.55 6.87 -4.79
C ARG A 429 5.89 6.11 -3.51
N LEU A 430 6.66 6.73 -2.62
CA LEU A 430 7.05 6.13 -1.34
C LEU A 430 6.33 6.81 -0.18
N ASN A 431 5.72 6.02 0.70
CA ASN A 431 5.04 6.50 1.90
C ASN A 431 5.99 6.55 3.12
N THR A 432 7.27 6.79 2.87
CA THR A 432 8.32 6.77 3.90
C THR A 432 8.51 8.14 4.53
N ARG A 433 8.49 8.21 5.85
CA ARG A 433 8.80 9.41 6.63
C ARG A 433 10.21 9.38 7.15
N PHE A 434 10.85 10.52 7.21
CA PHE A 434 12.24 10.61 7.63
C PHE A 434 12.36 11.20 9.02
N THR A 435 13.12 10.50 9.88
CA THR A 435 13.60 11.00 11.18
C THR A 435 15.10 11.16 11.10
N ILE A 436 15.57 12.39 11.17
CA ILE A 436 16.98 12.75 11.11
C ILE A 436 17.46 13.10 12.52
N ALA A 437 18.53 12.50 13.01
CA ALA A 437 19.11 12.84 14.30
C ALA A 437 20.52 13.43 14.11
N MET A 438 20.72 14.63 14.65
CA MET A 438 21.97 15.36 14.57
C MET A 438 22.25 16.06 15.91
N ASN A 439 23.52 16.21 16.27
CA ASN A 439 23.91 16.99 17.44
C ASN A 439 23.95 18.49 17.10
N ASP A 440 24.46 18.83 15.93
CA ASP A 440 24.58 20.17 15.42
C ASP A 440 23.62 20.39 14.24
N LEU A 441 23.19 21.63 14.04
CA LEU A 441 22.34 22.00 12.92
C LEU A 441 23.17 22.00 11.63
N PRO A 442 22.74 21.26 10.59
CA PRO A 442 23.45 21.26 9.32
C PRO A 442 23.19 22.57 8.55
N ALA A 443 24.20 23.08 7.86
CA ALA A 443 24.01 24.14 6.87
C ALA A 443 23.67 23.50 5.52
N PHE A 444 22.51 23.83 4.97
CA PHE A 444 22.07 23.41 3.63
C PHE A 444 21.86 24.64 2.76
N ASP A 445 22.87 25.02 1.97
CA ASP A 445 22.96 26.33 1.32
C ASP A 445 21.80 26.70 0.40
N ASP A 446 21.25 25.74 -0.36
CA ASP A 446 20.21 26.03 -1.36
C ASP A 446 18.78 25.57 -0.98
N PHE A 447 18.61 24.80 0.07
CA PHE A 447 17.35 24.13 0.42
C PHE A 447 16.66 24.68 1.68
N ALA A 448 17.24 25.67 2.35
CA ALA A 448 16.76 26.14 3.65
C ALA A 448 15.28 26.55 3.67
N SER A 449 14.79 27.21 2.63
CA SER A 449 13.38 27.62 2.54
C SER A 449 12.43 26.45 2.30
N ALA A 450 12.79 25.51 1.42
CA ALA A 450 12.00 24.32 1.14
C ALA A 450 11.99 23.36 2.33
N LEU A 451 13.13 23.19 3.01
CA LEU A 451 13.25 22.39 4.22
C LEU A 451 12.45 22.96 5.39
N ALA A 452 12.49 24.28 5.58
CA ALA A 452 11.80 24.95 6.69
C ALA A 452 10.27 24.73 6.64
N THR A 453 9.70 24.54 5.46
CA THR A 453 8.27 24.23 5.31
C THR A 453 7.94 22.75 5.52
N ARG A 454 8.89 21.84 5.26
CA ARG A 454 8.70 20.37 5.33
C ARG A 454 9.34 19.71 6.54
N MET A 455 10.07 20.46 7.37
CA MET A 455 10.77 19.94 8.55
C MET A 455 10.10 20.42 9.84
N ASN A 456 9.80 19.47 10.72
CA ASN A 456 9.54 19.74 12.12
C ASN A 456 10.84 19.53 12.91
N ILE A 457 11.09 20.35 13.91
CA ILE A 457 12.24 20.22 14.80
C ILE A 457 11.76 19.81 16.18
N LEU A 458 12.32 18.75 16.71
CA LEU A 458 12.16 18.37 18.11
C LEU A 458 13.50 18.57 18.82
N TYR A 459 13.54 19.57 19.70
CA TYR A 459 14.74 19.95 20.43
C TYR A 459 14.85 19.20 21.75
N PHE A 460 16.02 18.62 22.03
CA PHE A 460 16.34 17.86 23.23
C PHE A 460 17.23 18.69 24.16
N PRO A 461 16.65 19.36 25.17
CA PRO A 461 17.38 20.32 26.00
C PRO A 461 18.31 19.67 27.02
N ASN A 462 17.93 18.49 27.53
CA ASN A 462 18.58 17.88 28.70
C ASN A 462 19.66 16.88 28.30
N SER A 463 20.83 17.01 28.85
CA SER A 463 21.88 16.00 28.78
C SER A 463 21.95 15.23 30.10
N VAL A 464 22.03 13.91 30.02
CA VAL A 464 22.19 13.04 31.18
C VAL A 464 23.64 12.58 31.39
N VAL A 465 24.60 13.26 30.78
CA VAL A 465 26.03 12.96 30.94
C VAL A 465 26.41 12.92 32.43
N GLY A 466 27.00 11.80 32.87
CA GLY A 466 27.39 11.57 34.26
C GLY A 466 26.24 11.09 35.17
N ARG A 467 25.02 10.91 34.66
CA ARG A 467 23.85 10.39 35.37
C ARG A 467 23.07 9.37 34.53
N GLU A 468 23.79 8.67 33.65
CA GLU A 468 23.16 7.74 32.70
C GLU A 468 22.58 6.50 33.39
N ASP A 469 21.31 6.20 33.12
CA ASP A 469 20.74 4.86 33.35
C ASP A 469 20.88 4.03 32.06
N PHE A 470 21.94 3.22 32.01
CA PHE A 470 22.21 2.34 30.87
C PHE A 470 21.13 1.26 30.64
N SER A 471 20.30 0.97 31.66
CA SER A 471 19.20 -0.01 31.57
C SER A 471 17.94 0.58 30.96
N LEU A 472 17.73 1.90 31.07
CA LEU A 472 16.51 2.60 30.67
C LEU A 472 16.14 2.34 29.22
N LYS A 473 17.10 2.50 28.32
CA LYS A 473 16.90 2.27 26.88
C LYS A 473 16.41 0.84 26.61
N GLY A 474 17.04 -0.17 27.24
CA GLY A 474 16.65 -1.57 27.08
C GLY A 474 15.23 -1.85 27.57
N ARG A 475 14.83 -1.26 28.70
CA ARG A 475 13.46 -1.39 29.23
C ARG A 475 12.43 -0.73 28.34
N LEU A 476 12.67 0.48 27.84
CA LEU A 476 11.79 1.19 26.92
C LEU A 476 11.61 0.44 25.60
N VAL A 477 12.72 -0.07 25.03
CA VAL A 477 12.69 -0.89 23.80
C VAL A 477 11.90 -2.19 24.01
N LYS A 478 12.01 -2.82 25.18
CA LYS A 478 11.21 -4.00 25.51
C LYS A 478 9.72 -3.66 25.53
N GLU A 479 9.30 -2.61 26.22
CA GLU A 479 7.90 -2.17 26.25
C GLU A 479 7.38 -1.77 24.86
N ALA A 480 8.23 -1.16 24.00
CA ALA A 480 7.89 -0.86 22.63
C ALA A 480 7.57 -2.12 21.82
N ARG A 481 8.36 -3.19 21.97
CA ARG A 481 8.13 -4.50 21.32
C ARG A 481 6.91 -5.24 21.83
N GLU A 482 6.54 -4.99 23.08
CA GLU A 482 5.35 -5.56 23.73
C GLU A 482 4.06 -4.76 23.39
N GLY A 483 4.15 -3.70 22.57
CA GLY A 483 3.00 -2.89 22.17
C GLY A 483 2.55 -1.85 23.21
N ARG A 484 3.27 -1.68 24.33
CA ARG A 484 2.82 -0.79 25.41
C ARG A 484 2.85 0.70 25.06
N LEU A 485 3.55 1.08 23.99
CA LEU A 485 3.70 2.47 23.56
C LEU A 485 2.67 2.89 22.51
N VAL A 486 1.97 1.93 21.90
CA VAL A 486 1.13 2.20 20.74
C VAL A 486 -0.03 3.14 21.06
N ASN A 487 -0.63 3.01 22.24
CA ASN A 487 -1.76 3.87 22.63
C ASN A 487 -1.32 5.33 22.88
N ILE A 488 -0.08 5.56 23.35
CA ILE A 488 0.51 6.90 23.45
C ILE A 488 0.68 7.51 22.05
N ALA A 489 1.12 6.70 21.07
CA ALA A 489 1.26 7.13 19.69
C ALA A 489 -0.11 7.37 19.02
N LEU A 490 -1.11 6.52 19.28
CA LEU A 490 -2.48 6.69 18.77
C LEU A 490 -3.15 7.96 19.33
N GLU A 491 -2.91 8.29 20.59
CA GLU A 491 -3.35 9.56 21.18
C GLU A 491 -2.73 10.75 20.43
N GLY A 492 -1.41 10.71 20.19
CA GLY A 492 -0.72 11.72 19.39
C GLY A 492 -1.27 11.83 17.97
N LEU A 493 -1.56 10.71 17.30
CA LEU A 493 -2.19 10.69 15.96
C LEU A 493 -3.59 11.32 16.00
N LYS A 494 -4.37 11.00 17.02
CA LYS A 494 -5.71 11.58 17.23
C LYS A 494 -5.63 13.10 17.33
N HIS A 495 -4.78 13.62 18.19
CA HIS A 495 -4.58 15.06 18.34
C HIS A 495 -4.07 15.72 17.06
N LEU A 496 -3.14 15.06 16.33
CA LEU A 496 -2.63 15.56 15.07
C LEU A 496 -3.74 15.70 14.02
N ARG A 497 -4.57 14.66 13.85
CA ARG A 497 -5.67 14.69 12.88
C ARG A 497 -6.75 15.71 13.26
N GLN A 498 -7.06 15.85 14.55
CA GLN A 498 -8.03 16.85 15.03
C GLN A 498 -7.55 18.29 14.75
N LYS A 499 -6.25 18.55 14.93
CA LYS A 499 -5.66 19.89 14.71
C LYS A 499 -5.28 20.16 13.24
N GLY A 500 -5.14 19.12 12.42
CA GLY A 500 -4.68 19.20 11.03
C GLY A 500 -3.23 19.66 10.85
N LYS A 501 -2.49 19.83 11.94
CA LYS A 501 -1.08 20.28 11.96
C LYS A 501 -0.36 19.82 13.21
N PHE A 502 0.95 19.66 13.08
CA PHE A 502 1.81 19.32 14.21
C PHE A 502 1.88 20.45 15.26
N ALA A 503 2.08 20.06 16.51
CA ALA A 503 2.42 21.00 17.57
C ALA A 503 3.72 21.75 17.21
N THR A 504 3.80 23.01 17.60
CA THR A 504 4.94 23.89 17.31
C THR A 504 5.50 24.44 18.61
N PRO A 505 6.32 23.67 19.35
CA PRO A 505 6.91 24.13 20.60
C PRO A 505 7.73 25.39 20.40
N GLU A 506 7.75 26.28 21.38
CA GLU A 506 8.51 27.53 21.29
C GLU A 506 10.00 27.31 21.04
N ARG A 507 10.60 26.34 21.74
CA ARG A 507 12.01 25.93 21.54
C ARG A 507 12.28 25.45 20.12
N SER A 508 11.34 24.72 19.51
CA SER A 508 11.46 24.26 18.12
C SER A 508 11.43 25.43 17.13
N VAL A 509 10.64 26.47 17.43
CA VAL A 509 10.61 27.71 16.62
C VAL A 509 11.94 28.44 16.72
N GLN A 510 12.50 28.59 17.92
CA GLN A 510 13.81 29.23 18.13
C GLN A 510 14.91 28.50 17.36
N VAL A 511 14.95 27.18 17.45
CA VAL A 511 15.93 26.34 16.72
C VAL A 511 15.71 26.42 15.21
N MET A 512 14.47 26.52 14.73
CA MET A 512 14.18 26.72 13.31
C MET A 512 14.69 28.07 12.80
N VAL A 513 14.60 29.13 13.60
CA VAL A 513 15.18 30.43 13.25
C VAL A 513 16.71 30.31 13.12
N GLN A 514 17.38 29.71 14.10
CA GLN A 514 18.82 29.46 14.04
C GLN A 514 19.21 28.59 12.82
N PHE A 515 18.41 27.56 12.52
CA PHE A 515 18.63 26.72 11.33
C PHE A 515 18.56 27.54 10.04
N ARG A 516 17.59 28.42 9.90
CA ARG A 516 17.47 29.32 8.73
C ARG A 516 18.66 30.27 8.63
N GLU A 517 19.09 30.84 9.73
CA GLU A 517 20.26 31.72 9.80
C GLU A 517 21.53 30.99 9.36
N LEU A 518 21.80 29.82 9.91
CA LEU A 518 22.96 29.00 9.55
C LEU A 518 22.94 28.49 8.09
N SER A 519 21.74 28.22 7.56
CA SER A 519 21.54 27.68 6.21
C SER A 519 21.42 28.76 5.13
N SER A 520 21.41 30.02 5.50
CA SER A 520 21.35 31.16 4.58
C SER A 520 22.38 32.22 4.97
N PRO A 521 23.60 32.13 4.46
CA PRO A 521 24.62 33.18 4.65
C PRO A 521 24.09 34.57 4.33
N LEU A 522 23.14 34.62 3.38
CA LEU A 522 22.47 35.88 3.02
C LEU A 522 21.56 36.44 4.13
N SER A 523 20.87 35.56 4.87
CA SER A 523 20.06 36.00 6.01
C SER A 523 20.91 36.55 7.14
N VAL A 524 22.09 35.92 7.37
CA VAL A 524 23.07 36.42 8.34
C VAL A 524 23.62 37.78 7.88
N PHE A 525 24.00 37.90 6.61
CA PHE A 525 24.43 39.20 6.05
C PHE A 525 23.37 40.28 6.21
N VAL A 526 22.10 39.95 5.95
CA VAL A 526 21.00 40.91 6.12
C VAL A 526 20.84 41.32 7.58
N ALA A 527 20.95 40.35 8.52
CA ALA A 527 20.85 40.64 9.95
C ALA A 527 22.05 41.49 10.46
N ASP A 528 23.26 41.15 10.00
CA ASP A 528 24.49 41.82 10.46
C ASP A 528 24.73 43.18 9.79
N CYS A 529 24.36 43.31 8.52
CA CYS A 529 24.81 44.41 7.66
C CYS A 529 23.69 45.31 7.16
N CYS A 530 22.42 44.98 7.39
CA CYS A 530 21.32 45.73 6.80
C CYS A 530 20.27 46.17 7.83
N ASP A 531 19.86 47.41 7.75
CA ASP A 531 18.66 47.94 8.42
C ASP A 531 17.47 47.79 7.50
N LEU A 532 16.44 47.07 7.97
CA LEU A 532 15.22 46.80 7.22
C LEU A 532 14.08 47.71 7.71
N THR A 533 13.36 48.37 6.79
CA THR A 533 12.19 49.16 7.11
C THR A 533 11.06 48.96 6.10
N LYS A 534 9.81 48.96 6.59
CA LYS A 534 8.60 48.97 5.76
C LYS A 534 8.09 50.38 5.48
N ASP A 535 8.64 51.39 6.12
CA ASP A 535 8.17 52.80 6.05
C ASP A 535 8.42 53.45 4.69
N PHE A 536 9.24 52.83 3.82
CA PHE A 536 9.45 53.30 2.45
C PHE A 536 8.17 53.29 1.61
N LEU A 537 7.15 52.54 1.99
CA LEU A 537 5.83 52.54 1.37
C LEU A 537 5.09 53.87 1.59
N ILE A 538 5.48 54.65 2.62
CA ILE A 538 4.87 55.92 3.03
C ILE A 538 5.74 57.09 2.59
N SER A 539 7.07 57.03 2.77
CA SER A 539 7.98 58.16 2.55
C SER A 539 8.73 58.15 1.21
N GLY A 540 8.86 57.00 0.57
CA GLY A 540 9.53 56.88 -0.74
C GLY A 540 11.06 57.02 -0.74
N ASP A 541 11.68 57.41 0.39
CA ASP A 541 13.08 57.89 0.43
C ASP A 541 14.12 56.86 0.93
N THR A 542 13.70 55.66 1.35
CA THR A 542 14.63 54.65 1.90
C THR A 542 15.01 53.63 0.86
N TRP A 543 16.05 53.90 0.11
CA TRP A 543 16.61 52.97 -0.88
C TRP A 543 18.12 52.88 -0.81
N THR A 544 18.68 51.78 -1.29
CA THR A 544 20.13 51.54 -1.47
C THR A 544 20.42 51.05 -2.87
N GLN A 545 21.53 51.50 -3.47
CA GLN A 545 21.93 50.99 -4.81
C GLN A 545 22.19 49.49 -4.76
N ALA A 546 21.70 48.78 -5.75
CA ALA A 546 21.88 47.32 -5.82
C ALA A 546 23.37 46.90 -5.99
N SER A 547 24.17 47.79 -6.61
CA SER A 547 25.64 47.65 -6.72
C SER A 547 26.32 47.65 -5.36
N ASP A 548 25.90 48.55 -4.47
CA ASP A 548 26.51 48.74 -3.16
C ASP A 548 26.15 47.61 -2.20
N VAL A 549 24.88 47.19 -2.23
CA VAL A 549 24.44 46.04 -1.46
C VAL A 549 25.18 44.78 -1.90
N PHE A 550 25.40 44.58 -3.21
CA PHE A 550 26.17 43.44 -3.72
C PHE A 550 27.67 43.56 -3.42
N ALA A 551 28.24 44.77 -3.42
CA ALA A 551 29.62 45.01 -3.03
C ALA A 551 29.85 44.68 -1.54
N ALA A 552 28.94 45.13 -0.67
CA ALA A 552 28.97 44.80 0.75
C ALA A 552 28.82 43.27 0.97
N TRP A 553 27.90 42.63 0.26
CA TRP A 553 27.76 41.19 0.28
C TRP A 553 29.05 40.43 -0.11
N ARG A 554 29.71 40.86 -1.17
CA ARG A 554 31.01 40.27 -1.58
C ARG A 554 32.07 40.43 -0.51
N GLY A 555 32.16 41.61 0.11
CA GLY A 555 33.09 41.92 1.19
C GLY A 555 32.82 41.02 2.41
N TRP A 556 31.54 40.93 2.82
CA TRP A 556 31.11 40.10 3.92
C TRP A 556 31.43 38.59 3.65
N CYS A 557 31.10 38.08 2.46
CA CYS A 557 31.42 36.71 2.06
C CYS A 557 32.93 36.44 2.14
N LYS A 558 33.75 37.34 1.65
CA LYS A 558 35.23 37.22 1.73
C LYS A 558 35.73 37.12 3.18
N SER A 559 35.17 37.96 4.06
CA SER A 559 35.50 37.97 5.49
C SER A 559 35.04 36.72 6.23
N ASN A 560 33.96 36.10 5.77
CA ASN A 560 33.35 34.91 6.41
C ASN A 560 33.61 33.59 5.65
N GLY A 561 34.51 33.58 4.64
CA GLY A 561 34.87 32.37 3.91
C GLY A 561 33.73 31.77 3.07
N GLN A 562 32.77 32.61 2.67
CA GLN A 562 31.56 32.20 1.91
C GLN A 562 31.71 32.51 0.42
N SER A 563 30.96 31.81 -0.42
CA SER A 563 30.84 32.11 -1.86
C SER A 563 29.78 33.18 -2.10
N HIS A 564 30.12 34.24 -2.82
CA HIS A 564 29.20 35.35 -3.06
C HIS A 564 28.25 35.18 -4.25
N GLY A 565 28.51 34.20 -5.13
CA GLY A 565 27.72 34.00 -6.35
C GLY A 565 27.74 35.16 -7.33
N THR A 566 26.76 35.25 -8.24
CA THR A 566 26.59 36.36 -9.17
C THR A 566 25.62 37.43 -8.61
N SER A 567 25.74 38.68 -9.07
CA SER A 567 24.80 39.75 -8.69
C SER A 567 23.33 39.42 -9.01
N ALA A 568 23.08 38.66 -10.08
CA ALA A 568 21.74 38.20 -10.45
C ALA A 568 21.19 37.15 -9.46
N THR A 569 22.01 36.18 -9.07
CA THR A 569 21.67 35.14 -8.09
C THR A 569 21.44 35.77 -6.71
N PHE A 570 22.37 36.63 -6.26
CA PHE A 570 22.24 37.39 -5.03
C PHE A 570 20.92 38.19 -4.97
N GLY A 571 20.62 38.96 -6.02
CA GLY A 571 19.39 39.77 -6.06
C GLY A 571 18.11 38.94 -5.98
N ARG A 572 18.09 37.76 -6.57
CA ARG A 572 16.93 36.84 -6.49
C ARG A 572 16.77 36.31 -5.06
N TYR A 573 17.84 35.88 -4.43
CA TYR A 573 17.77 35.32 -3.06
C TYR A 573 17.51 36.40 -2.02
N LEU A 574 18.03 37.62 -2.22
CA LEU A 574 17.72 38.78 -1.34
C LEU A 574 16.23 39.11 -1.34
N MET A 575 15.60 39.10 -2.51
CA MET A 575 14.17 39.34 -2.64
C MET A 575 13.32 38.22 -2.06
N GLN A 576 13.84 36.98 -2.03
CA GLN A 576 13.19 35.83 -1.37
C GLN A 576 13.37 35.89 0.16
N ALA A 577 14.56 36.25 0.63
CA ALA A 577 14.87 36.33 2.06
C ALA A 577 14.09 37.45 2.75
N VAL A 578 13.86 38.55 2.07
CA VAL A 578 13.14 39.72 2.61
C VAL A 578 11.96 40.08 1.70
N SER A 579 10.82 39.43 1.96
CA SER A 579 9.64 39.42 1.09
C SER A 579 9.00 40.80 0.79
N PHE A 580 9.25 41.79 1.60
CA PHE A 580 8.70 43.13 1.40
C PHE A 580 9.62 44.08 0.60
N LEU A 581 10.86 43.68 0.28
CA LEU A 581 11.75 44.50 -0.54
C LEU A 581 11.18 44.69 -1.95
N MET A 582 11.40 45.92 -2.49
CA MET A 582 11.10 46.22 -3.87
C MET A 582 12.35 46.61 -4.64
N LYS A 583 12.62 45.94 -5.75
CA LYS A 583 13.69 46.31 -6.68
C LYS A 583 13.12 47.20 -7.79
N ARG A 584 13.61 48.41 -7.92
CA ARG A 584 13.19 49.35 -8.97
C ARG A 584 14.39 49.93 -9.71
N ARG A 585 14.14 50.40 -10.92
CA ARG A 585 15.14 51.11 -11.72
C ARG A 585 14.81 52.60 -11.68
N ILE A 586 15.68 53.40 -11.07
CA ILE A 586 15.53 54.83 -10.93
C ILE A 586 16.71 55.55 -11.56
N ARG A 587 16.61 56.88 -11.72
CA ARG A 587 17.70 57.73 -12.20
C ARG A 587 18.40 58.37 -10.98
N VAL A 588 19.66 57.98 -10.78
CA VAL A 588 20.52 58.51 -9.72
C VAL A 588 21.69 59.22 -10.40
N ASN A 589 21.89 60.49 -10.14
CA ASN A 589 22.94 61.31 -10.76
C ASN A 589 22.98 61.21 -12.29
N GLY A 590 21.79 61.22 -12.94
CA GLY A 590 21.68 61.11 -14.40
C GLY A 590 21.76 59.72 -15.00
N ILE A 591 22.18 58.71 -14.25
CA ILE A 591 22.40 57.33 -14.69
C ILE A 591 21.27 56.42 -14.18
N ARG A 592 20.71 55.58 -15.06
CA ARG A 592 19.69 54.59 -14.67
C ARG A 592 20.31 53.43 -13.93
N GLN A 593 19.94 53.25 -12.65
CA GLN A 593 20.47 52.21 -11.78
C GLN A 593 19.35 51.45 -11.07
N TYR A 594 19.64 50.18 -10.67
CA TYR A 594 18.74 49.41 -9.82
C TYR A 594 18.96 49.74 -8.35
N VAL A 595 17.89 49.91 -7.61
CA VAL A 595 17.88 50.13 -6.17
C VAL A 595 16.94 49.18 -5.46
N TYR A 596 17.24 48.90 -4.21
CA TYR A 596 16.35 48.19 -3.30
C TYR A 596 15.71 49.18 -2.35
N TYR A 597 14.36 49.23 -2.34
CA TYR A 597 13.59 49.93 -1.34
C TYR A 597 13.34 49.04 -0.14
N GLY A 598 13.41 49.59 1.07
CA GLY A 598 13.19 48.89 2.32
C GLY A 598 14.44 48.26 2.93
N LEU A 599 15.62 48.55 2.34
CA LEU A 599 16.89 48.09 2.86
C LEU A 599 17.92 49.21 2.83
N LYS A 600 18.62 49.43 3.94
CA LYS A 600 19.83 50.24 4.04
C LYS A 600 20.98 49.39 4.57
N LEU A 601 22.20 49.62 4.10
CA LEU A 601 23.38 49.11 4.77
C LEU A 601 23.60 49.91 6.04
N ASN A 602 23.82 49.23 7.17
CA ASN A 602 24.14 49.92 8.43
C ASN A 602 25.55 50.56 8.37
N GLU A 603 25.83 51.45 9.32
CA GLU A 603 27.11 52.18 9.34
C GLU A 603 28.31 51.27 9.37
N GLN A 604 28.28 50.19 10.14
CA GLN A 604 29.35 49.22 10.24
C GLN A 604 29.64 48.52 8.90
N ALA A 605 28.61 48.09 8.19
CA ALA A 605 28.76 47.46 6.88
C ALA A 605 29.26 48.42 5.80
N GLN A 606 28.86 49.72 5.85
CA GLN A 606 29.36 50.73 4.95
C GLN A 606 30.86 50.94 5.16
N GLN A 607 31.32 51.10 6.41
CA GLN A 607 32.71 51.25 6.75
C GLN A 607 33.57 50.05 6.38
N LEU A 608 33.14 48.82 6.72
CA LEU A 608 33.93 47.61 6.51
C LEU A 608 33.97 47.17 5.05
N TYR A 609 32.94 47.40 4.26
CA TYR A 609 32.80 46.75 2.95
C TYR A 609 32.66 47.72 1.77
N LEU A 610 32.34 49.02 1.99
CA LEU A 610 32.21 49.99 0.91
C LEU A 610 33.28 51.09 0.93
N GLU A 611 33.72 51.50 2.11
CA GLU A 611 34.82 52.47 2.19
C GLU A 611 36.12 51.78 1.76
N LYS A 612 36.70 52.27 0.66
CA LYS A 612 38.10 51.90 0.32
C LYS A 612 39.04 52.49 1.36
N PRO A 613 40.04 51.71 1.84
CA PRO A 613 41.11 52.26 2.64
C PRO A 613 41.92 53.33 1.89
#